data_b3eec4abe4350d7522dc494c735ecffc
#
_entry.id   b3eec4abe4350d7522dc494c735ecffc
#
_cell.length_a   1.000
_cell.length_b   1.000
_cell.length_c   1.000
_cell.angle_alpha   90.00
_cell.angle_beta   90.00
_cell.angle_gamma   90.00
#
_symmetry.space_group_name_H-M   'P 1'
#
loop_
_entity.id
_entity.type
_entity.pdbx_description
1 polymer ?
#
loop_
_entity_poly.entity_id
_entity_poly.type
_entity_poly.pdbx_seq_one_letter_code
_entity_poly.pdbx_strand_id
1 'polypeptide(L)'
;DEVTSPVLSYAKSKDYNEKQLQKSGKNYVILRLGSVYGYSTDTMRIDIMPNLFSKIASQKGILKLFSGGKQIKSLVPLIDVARCFKFVEERKDITKELFNLTKDTVTVKEVAEICKKYNPDVILRETNDEIPNLGFSLSNKKIKKKGFKFLYNLDESIKEMISKWSSQNLKKDLEYVTGGQDEFIDNRGKISNHELTEPINLI
;
A
#
# COMPACT_ATOMS: atom_id res chain seq x y z
N ASP A 1 -21.69 3.78 6.59
CA ASP A 1 -20.74 3.12 5.66
C ASP A 1 -21.41 3.05 4.29
N GLU A 2 -20.67 3.37 3.24
CA GLU A 2 -21.16 3.31 1.87
C GLU A 2 -21.38 1.84 1.46
N VAL A 3 -22.39 1.64 0.60
CA VAL A 3 -22.65 0.31 0.02
C VAL A 3 -21.51 -0.06 -0.92
N THR A 4 -20.95 -1.25 -0.76
CA THR A 4 -19.88 -1.74 -1.64
C THR A 4 -20.42 -1.99 -3.05
N SER A 5 -19.70 -1.51 -4.07
CA SER A 5 -20.01 -1.75 -5.48
C SER A 5 -18.78 -2.29 -6.22
N PRO A 6 -18.37 -3.54 -5.95
CA PRO A 6 -17.17 -4.11 -6.52
C PRO A 6 -17.33 -4.39 -8.02
N VAL A 7 -16.39 -3.92 -8.82
CA VAL A 7 -16.38 -4.12 -10.28
C VAL A 7 -15.48 -5.32 -10.66
N LEU A 8 -14.27 -5.36 -10.11
CA LEU A 8 -13.27 -6.37 -10.43
C LEU A 8 -13.53 -7.71 -9.73
N SER A 9 -13.08 -8.81 -10.35
CA SER A 9 -13.25 -10.17 -9.81
C SER A 9 -12.65 -10.33 -8.42
N TYR A 10 -11.49 -9.74 -8.16
CA TYR A 10 -10.88 -9.76 -6.83
C TYR A 10 -11.76 -9.05 -5.80
N ALA A 11 -12.23 -7.85 -6.10
CA ALA A 11 -13.11 -7.08 -5.21
C ALA A 11 -14.43 -7.82 -4.96
N LYS A 12 -15.04 -8.42 -6.01
CA LYS A 12 -16.24 -9.26 -5.88
C LYS A 12 -16.01 -10.45 -4.97
N SER A 13 -14.84 -11.12 -5.07
CA SER A 13 -14.54 -12.26 -4.20
C SER A 13 -14.40 -11.86 -2.73
N LYS A 14 -13.78 -10.71 -2.46
CA LYS A 14 -13.67 -10.17 -1.08
C LYS A 14 -15.03 -9.79 -0.50
N ASP A 15 -15.85 -9.08 -1.26
CA ASP A 15 -17.21 -8.71 -0.86
C ASP A 15 -18.09 -9.95 -0.61
N TYR A 16 -17.97 -10.97 -1.47
CA TYR A 16 -18.65 -12.25 -1.26
C TYR A 16 -18.21 -12.92 0.05
N ASN A 17 -16.91 -12.99 0.32
CA ASN A 17 -16.37 -13.58 1.53
C ASN A 17 -16.84 -12.84 2.80
N GLU A 18 -16.87 -11.51 2.78
CA GLU A 18 -17.42 -10.71 3.87
C GLU A 18 -18.88 -11.06 4.12
N LYS A 19 -19.70 -11.11 3.06
CA LYS A 19 -21.13 -11.47 3.16
C LYS A 19 -21.35 -12.89 3.69
N GLN A 20 -20.54 -13.87 3.28
CA GLN A 20 -20.61 -15.24 3.78
C GLN A 20 -20.26 -15.31 5.27
N LEU A 21 -19.20 -14.60 5.68
CA LEU A 21 -18.80 -14.54 7.08
C LEU A 21 -19.88 -13.88 7.95
N GLN A 22 -20.50 -12.80 7.48
CA GLN A 22 -21.60 -12.13 8.16
C GLN A 22 -22.82 -13.05 8.36
N LYS A 23 -23.12 -13.93 7.37
CA LYS A 23 -24.23 -14.89 7.42
C LYS A 23 -23.90 -16.14 8.23
N SER A 24 -22.64 -16.41 8.55
CA SER A 24 -22.21 -17.66 9.17
C SER A 24 -22.68 -17.89 10.61
N GLY A 25 -23.20 -16.87 11.26
CA GLY A 25 -23.54 -16.89 12.68
C GLY A 25 -22.34 -16.90 13.64
N LYS A 26 -21.11 -17.06 13.12
CA LYS A 26 -19.87 -17.06 13.92
C LYS A 26 -19.53 -15.67 14.44
N ASN A 27 -18.67 -15.60 15.44
CA ASN A 27 -17.99 -14.36 15.82
C ASN A 27 -16.91 -14.06 14.78
N TYR A 28 -16.84 -12.79 14.36
CA TYR A 28 -15.85 -12.34 13.39
C TYR A 28 -15.48 -10.89 13.62
N VAL A 29 -14.31 -10.52 13.12
CA VAL A 29 -13.92 -9.13 12.85
C VAL A 29 -13.39 -9.07 11.43
N ILE A 30 -13.90 -8.13 10.65
CA ILE A 30 -13.44 -7.87 9.29
C ILE A 30 -12.58 -6.60 9.31
N LEU A 31 -11.34 -6.74 8.84
CA LEU A 31 -10.42 -5.61 8.65
C LEU A 31 -10.23 -5.36 7.16
N ARG A 32 -10.79 -4.27 6.64
CA ARG A 32 -10.50 -3.77 5.29
C ARG A 32 -9.23 -2.94 5.36
N LEU A 33 -8.15 -3.52 4.84
CA LEU A 33 -6.83 -2.90 4.90
C LEU A 33 -6.66 -1.84 3.81
N GLY A 34 -6.07 -0.70 4.14
CA GLY A 34 -5.41 0.15 3.15
C GLY A 34 -4.20 -0.55 2.55
N SER A 35 -3.46 0.12 1.66
CA SER A 35 -2.21 -0.42 1.12
C SER A 35 -1.21 -0.62 2.25
N VAL A 36 -0.89 -1.88 2.54
CA VAL A 36 0.01 -2.26 3.63
C VAL A 36 1.45 -2.09 3.17
N TYR A 37 2.21 -1.25 3.86
CA TYR A 37 3.61 -1.00 3.55
C TYR A 37 4.53 -1.31 4.73
N GLY A 38 5.78 -1.64 4.44
CA GLY A 38 6.81 -1.94 5.42
C GLY A 38 7.88 -2.85 4.85
N TYR A 39 9.06 -2.81 5.46
CA TYR A 39 10.20 -3.60 5.01
C TYR A 39 10.10 -5.06 5.48
N SER A 40 10.40 -5.98 4.56
CA SER A 40 10.66 -7.40 4.85
C SER A 40 11.64 -7.94 3.81
N THR A 41 12.54 -8.81 4.21
CA THR A 41 13.50 -9.48 3.31
C THR A 41 12.83 -10.57 2.47
N ASP A 42 11.81 -11.24 2.99
CA ASP A 42 11.34 -12.50 2.44
C ASP A 42 9.96 -12.40 1.76
N THR A 43 9.06 -11.60 2.29
CA THR A 43 7.63 -11.64 1.91
C THR A 43 7.06 -10.28 1.51
N MET A 44 7.91 -9.26 1.36
CA MET A 44 7.47 -7.92 1.02
C MET A 44 6.94 -7.85 -0.42
N ARG A 45 5.74 -7.29 -0.57
CA ARG A 45 5.25 -6.90 -1.89
C ARG A 45 5.94 -5.60 -2.31
N ILE A 46 6.87 -5.72 -3.24
CA ILE A 46 7.63 -4.57 -3.72
C ILE A 46 6.80 -3.59 -4.56
N ASP A 47 5.75 -4.07 -5.21
CA ASP A 47 4.82 -3.29 -6.03
C ASP A 47 3.92 -2.34 -5.22
N ILE A 48 3.88 -2.47 -3.91
CA ILE A 48 3.23 -1.47 -3.06
C ILE A 48 4.02 -0.16 -3.09
N MET A 49 3.37 0.92 -3.48
CA MET A 49 4.00 2.19 -3.84
C MET A 49 5.03 2.71 -2.82
N PRO A 50 4.79 2.78 -1.50
CA PRO A 50 5.83 3.22 -0.57
C PRO A 50 7.05 2.29 -0.52
N ASN A 51 6.85 0.97 -0.69
CA ASN A 51 7.93 -0.01 -0.72
C ASN A 51 8.80 0.18 -1.98
N LEU A 52 8.15 0.27 -3.15
CA LEU A 52 8.83 0.49 -4.43
C LEU A 52 9.57 1.83 -4.45
N PHE A 53 8.92 2.90 -4.04
CA PHE A 53 9.51 4.24 -4.03
C PHE A 53 10.72 4.31 -3.11
N SER A 54 10.66 3.68 -1.94
CA SER A 54 11.80 3.61 -1.01
C SER A 54 12.98 2.82 -1.60
N LYS A 55 12.70 1.71 -2.32
CA LYS A 55 13.74 0.94 -3.01
C LYS A 55 14.40 1.78 -4.12
N ILE A 56 13.60 2.40 -4.99
CA ILE A 56 14.09 3.27 -6.06
C ILE A 56 14.91 4.43 -5.47
N ALA A 57 14.41 5.03 -4.40
CA ALA A 57 15.08 6.14 -3.73
C ALA A 57 16.45 5.72 -3.15
N SER A 58 16.55 4.51 -2.57
CA SER A 58 17.82 4.00 -2.07
C SER A 58 18.89 3.85 -3.17
N GLN A 59 18.45 3.71 -4.41
CA GLN A 59 19.31 3.54 -5.60
C GLN A 59 19.51 4.85 -6.38
N LYS A 60 19.04 6.00 -5.86
CA LYS A 60 19.10 7.30 -6.52
C LYS A 60 18.39 7.33 -7.88
N GLY A 61 17.31 6.59 -7.99
CA GLY A 61 16.57 6.38 -9.21
C GLY A 61 15.57 7.50 -9.53
N ILE A 62 14.74 7.23 -10.53
CA ILE A 62 13.70 8.16 -11.01
C ILE A 62 12.35 7.67 -10.53
N LEU A 63 11.63 8.50 -9.78
CA LEU A 63 10.23 8.29 -9.41
C LEU A 63 9.33 8.94 -10.46
N LYS A 64 8.62 8.12 -11.25
CA LYS A 64 7.63 8.61 -12.21
C LYS A 64 6.33 8.94 -11.50
N LEU A 65 5.81 10.14 -11.73
CA LEU A 65 4.59 10.66 -11.15
C LEU A 65 3.54 10.85 -12.25
N PHE A 66 2.77 9.81 -12.51
CA PHE A 66 1.70 9.84 -13.50
C PHE A 66 0.67 10.92 -13.13
N SER A 67 0.28 11.74 -14.10
CA SER A 67 -0.61 12.90 -13.90
C SER A 67 -0.19 13.77 -12.71
N GLY A 68 1.11 14.01 -12.57
CA GLY A 68 1.68 14.81 -11.47
C GLY A 68 1.55 14.17 -10.09
N GLY A 69 1.28 12.86 -10.01
CA GLY A 69 1.19 12.12 -8.74
C GLY A 69 -0.03 12.47 -7.88
N LYS A 70 -1.13 12.92 -8.50
CA LYS A 70 -2.37 13.34 -7.80
C LYS A 70 -3.19 12.19 -7.21
N GLN A 71 -2.87 10.95 -7.55
CA GLN A 71 -3.57 9.77 -7.02
C GLN A 71 -3.53 9.72 -5.51
N ILE A 72 -4.69 9.48 -4.90
CA ILE A 72 -4.84 9.33 -3.45
C ILE A 72 -4.67 7.86 -3.07
N LYS A 73 -3.92 7.61 -2.01
CA LYS A 73 -3.69 6.29 -1.44
C LYS A 73 -3.98 6.29 0.06
N SER A 74 -4.75 5.30 0.49
CA SER A 74 -4.95 5.00 1.91
C SER A 74 -3.92 3.97 2.34
N LEU A 75 -3.02 4.35 3.23
CA LEU A 75 -1.84 3.58 3.61
C LEU A 75 -1.91 3.11 5.06
N VAL A 76 -1.33 1.95 5.35
CA VAL A 76 -1.19 1.45 6.72
C VAL A 76 0.16 0.74 6.92
N PRO A 77 0.91 1.05 8.01
CA PRO A 77 2.14 0.35 8.33
C PRO A 77 1.88 -1.12 8.66
N LEU A 78 2.71 -2.03 8.14
CA LEU A 78 2.61 -3.48 8.38
C LEU A 78 2.58 -3.81 9.88
N ILE A 79 3.40 -3.14 10.67
CA ILE A 79 3.47 -3.39 12.11
C ILE A 79 2.16 -2.98 12.80
N ASP A 80 1.54 -1.87 12.38
CA ASP A 80 0.24 -1.47 12.91
C ASP A 80 -0.88 -2.44 12.49
N VAL A 81 -0.77 -3.07 11.32
CA VAL A 81 -1.69 -4.15 10.93
C VAL A 81 -1.55 -5.34 11.90
N ALA A 82 -0.33 -5.82 12.15
CA ALA A 82 -0.08 -6.92 13.10
C ALA A 82 -0.58 -6.57 14.51
N ARG A 83 -0.33 -5.36 14.97
CA ARG A 83 -0.82 -4.86 16.26
C ARG A 83 -2.35 -4.81 16.31
N CYS A 84 -3.00 -4.45 15.19
CA CYS A 84 -4.46 -4.40 15.14
C CYS A 84 -5.06 -5.81 15.20
N PHE A 85 -4.48 -6.82 14.57
CA PHE A 85 -4.91 -8.21 14.71
C PHE A 85 -4.88 -8.64 16.18
N LYS A 86 -3.75 -8.42 16.87
CA LYS A 86 -3.63 -8.71 18.30
C LYS A 86 -4.68 -7.93 19.12
N PHE A 87 -4.85 -6.64 18.85
CA PHE A 87 -5.81 -5.79 19.56
C PHE A 87 -7.24 -6.30 19.45
N VAL A 88 -7.70 -6.74 18.26
CA VAL A 88 -9.07 -7.23 18.09
C VAL A 88 -9.25 -8.64 18.64
N GLU A 89 -8.21 -9.48 18.63
CA GLU A 89 -8.21 -10.83 19.22
C GLU A 89 -8.38 -10.79 20.74
N GLU A 90 -7.69 -9.88 21.42
CA GLU A 90 -7.75 -9.72 22.88
C GLU A 90 -9.04 -9.04 23.37
N ARG A 91 -9.86 -8.50 22.48
CA ARG A 91 -11.06 -7.72 22.82
C ARG A 91 -12.35 -8.51 22.61
N LYS A 92 -12.88 -9.08 23.71
CA LYS A 92 -14.15 -9.85 23.69
C LYS A 92 -15.38 -8.98 23.37
N ASP A 93 -15.28 -7.67 23.55
CA ASP A 93 -16.33 -6.70 23.25
C ASP A 93 -16.34 -6.28 21.75
N ILE A 94 -15.36 -6.74 20.96
CA ILE A 94 -15.29 -6.50 19.51
C ILE A 94 -15.67 -7.78 18.80
N THR A 95 -16.94 -7.90 18.40
CA THR A 95 -17.45 -9.05 17.69
C THR A 95 -18.49 -8.63 16.66
N LYS A 96 -18.53 -9.32 15.54
CA LYS A 96 -19.41 -9.04 14.40
C LYS A 96 -19.24 -7.60 13.87
N GLU A 97 -18.01 -7.16 13.83
CA GLU A 97 -17.64 -5.80 13.46
C GLU A 97 -16.83 -5.77 12.17
N LEU A 98 -16.95 -4.67 11.43
CA LEU A 98 -16.14 -4.35 10.27
C LEU A 98 -15.44 -3.00 10.49
N PHE A 99 -14.14 -2.97 10.24
CA PHE A 99 -13.31 -1.76 10.34
C PHE A 99 -12.48 -1.54 9.09
N ASN A 100 -12.38 -0.30 8.65
CA ASN A 100 -11.33 0.11 7.75
C ASN A 100 -10.04 0.35 8.56
N LEU A 101 -8.96 -0.32 8.16
CA LEU A 101 -7.66 -0.21 8.80
C LEU A 101 -6.71 0.53 7.86
N THR A 102 -6.67 1.82 7.99
CA THR A 102 -5.74 2.73 7.33
C THR A 102 -5.28 3.76 8.31
N LYS A 103 -4.04 4.26 8.16
CA LYS A 103 -3.52 5.33 8.99
C LYS A 103 -3.50 6.66 8.25
N ASP A 104 -2.84 6.68 7.11
CA ASP A 104 -2.57 7.88 6.34
C ASP A 104 -3.33 7.86 5.01
N THR A 105 -3.84 9.02 4.61
CA THR A 105 -4.38 9.27 3.28
C THR A 105 -3.50 10.32 2.63
N VAL A 106 -2.77 9.94 1.60
CA VAL A 106 -1.75 10.75 0.96
C VAL A 106 -1.83 10.62 -0.55
N THR A 107 -1.26 11.58 -1.26
CA THR A 107 -1.02 11.50 -2.70
C THR A 107 0.27 10.73 -3.01
N VAL A 108 0.38 10.22 -4.22
CA VAL A 108 1.62 9.61 -4.73
C VAL A 108 2.78 10.61 -4.70
N LYS A 109 2.48 11.89 -5.00
CA LYS A 109 3.48 12.97 -4.97
C LYS A 109 4.04 13.18 -3.56
N GLU A 110 3.20 13.25 -2.53
CA GLU A 110 3.65 13.40 -1.13
C GLU A 110 4.60 12.28 -0.72
N VAL A 111 4.33 11.03 -1.12
CA VAL A 111 5.24 9.92 -0.82
C VAL A 111 6.57 10.06 -1.55
N ALA A 112 6.55 10.49 -2.80
CA ALA A 112 7.77 10.74 -3.58
C ALA A 112 8.60 11.88 -2.98
N GLU A 113 7.96 12.93 -2.47
CA GLU A 113 8.62 14.05 -1.79
C GLU A 113 9.27 13.61 -0.47
N ILE A 114 8.64 12.71 0.29
CA ILE A 114 9.26 12.10 1.46
C ILE A 114 10.51 11.30 1.04
N CYS A 115 10.44 10.51 -0.03
CA CYS A 115 11.60 9.79 -0.54
C CYS A 115 12.73 10.74 -0.92
N LYS A 116 12.43 11.82 -1.62
CA LYS A 116 13.40 12.86 -2.01
C LYS A 116 14.00 13.60 -0.82
N LYS A 117 13.23 13.81 0.25
CA LYS A 117 13.72 14.39 1.52
C LYS A 117 14.86 13.55 2.13
N TYR A 118 14.76 12.22 2.05
CA TYR A 118 15.75 11.32 2.61
C TYR A 118 16.85 10.88 1.65
N ASN A 119 16.64 11.06 0.35
CA ASN A 119 17.68 10.94 -0.65
C ASN A 119 17.51 12.03 -1.72
N PRO A 120 18.20 13.19 -1.59
CA PRO A 120 18.08 14.33 -2.51
C PRO A 120 18.46 14.02 -3.96
N ASP A 121 19.26 12.96 -4.20
CA ASP A 121 19.67 12.53 -5.54
C ASP A 121 18.53 11.88 -6.35
N VAL A 122 17.39 11.59 -5.70
CA VAL A 122 16.20 11.06 -6.36
C VAL A 122 15.61 12.10 -7.31
N ILE A 123 15.30 11.66 -8.52
CA ILE A 123 14.66 12.49 -9.54
C ILE A 123 13.16 12.24 -9.53
N LEU A 124 12.36 13.29 -9.30
CA LEU A 124 10.92 13.23 -9.50
C LEU A 124 10.59 13.63 -10.93
N ARG A 125 9.97 12.74 -11.69
CA ARG A 125 9.58 12.99 -13.08
C ARG A 125 8.06 12.95 -13.20
N GLU A 126 7.45 14.10 -13.36
CA GLU A 126 6.03 14.20 -13.66
C GLU A 126 5.77 13.83 -15.12
N THR A 127 4.68 13.10 -15.37
CA THR A 127 4.20 12.76 -16.70
C THR A 127 2.76 13.24 -16.86
N ASN A 128 2.34 13.46 -18.12
CA ASN A 128 0.98 13.88 -18.45
C ASN A 128 0.07 12.69 -18.76
N ASP A 129 0.53 11.47 -18.51
CA ASP A 129 -0.27 10.28 -18.75
C ASP A 129 -1.56 10.32 -17.92
N GLU A 130 -2.66 10.01 -18.58
CA GLU A 130 -3.95 9.90 -17.91
C GLU A 130 -3.94 8.71 -16.93
N ILE A 131 -4.52 8.91 -15.76
CA ILE A 131 -4.74 7.85 -14.79
C ILE A 131 -6.23 7.57 -14.71
N PRO A 132 -6.63 6.31 -14.86
CA PRO A 132 -8.03 5.94 -14.90
C PRO A 132 -8.76 6.13 -13.57
N ASN A 133 -8.03 6.24 -12.46
CA ASN A 133 -8.60 6.39 -11.12
C ASN A 133 -7.72 7.26 -10.22
N LEU A 134 -8.32 8.32 -9.66
CA LEU A 134 -7.67 9.20 -8.70
C LEU A 134 -7.53 8.56 -7.30
N GLY A 135 -8.07 7.38 -7.10
CA GLY A 135 -8.05 6.68 -5.82
C GLY A 135 -9.21 7.06 -4.91
N PHE A 136 -9.18 6.57 -3.70
CA PHE A 136 -10.17 6.82 -2.67
C PHE A 136 -9.53 6.87 -1.29
N SER A 137 -10.23 7.47 -0.34
CA SER A 137 -9.83 7.50 1.06
C SER A 137 -10.68 6.56 1.90
N LEU A 138 -10.06 5.88 2.85
CA LEU A 138 -10.73 5.06 3.85
C LEU A 138 -10.74 5.78 5.20
N SER A 139 -11.89 5.77 5.86
CA SER A 139 -12.00 6.37 7.21
C SER A 139 -11.66 5.35 8.29
N ASN A 140 -10.69 5.67 9.15
CA ASN A 140 -10.29 4.85 10.30
C ASN A 140 -10.98 5.26 11.61
N LYS A 141 -11.98 6.13 11.56
CA LYS A 141 -12.63 6.68 12.76
C LYS A 141 -13.23 5.59 13.65
N LYS A 142 -13.80 4.55 13.05
CA LYS A 142 -14.47 3.47 13.80
C LYS A 142 -13.49 2.67 14.66
N ILE A 143 -12.34 2.26 14.11
CA ILE A 143 -11.34 1.49 14.86
C ILE A 143 -10.66 2.36 15.94
N LYS A 144 -10.42 3.64 15.65
CA LYS A 144 -9.92 4.60 16.64
C LYS A 144 -10.89 4.78 17.80
N LYS A 145 -12.21 4.85 17.54
CA LYS A 145 -13.23 4.91 18.60
C LYS A 145 -13.22 3.69 19.52
N LYS A 146 -12.82 2.51 19.01
CA LYS A 146 -12.62 1.31 19.83
C LYS A 146 -11.34 1.35 20.67
N GLY A 147 -10.52 2.39 20.53
CA GLY A 147 -9.30 2.61 21.31
C GLY A 147 -8.00 2.17 20.62
N PHE A 148 -8.06 1.70 19.36
CA PHE A 148 -6.83 1.35 18.63
C PHE A 148 -6.01 2.62 18.33
N LYS A 149 -4.71 2.56 18.62
CA LYS A 149 -3.75 3.64 18.36
C LYS A 149 -2.70 3.19 17.36
N PHE A 150 -2.59 3.91 16.24
CA PHE A 150 -1.49 3.75 15.29
C PHE A 150 -0.22 4.35 15.91
N LEU A 151 0.91 3.66 15.80
CA LEU A 151 2.19 4.10 16.37
C LEU A 151 3.23 4.48 15.32
N TYR A 152 3.19 3.84 14.15
CA TYR A 152 4.22 4.02 13.12
C TYR A 152 3.79 5.07 12.10
N ASN A 153 4.67 5.97 11.72
CA ASN A 153 4.36 7.02 10.74
C ASN A 153 5.06 6.77 9.40
N LEU A 154 4.48 7.32 8.34
CA LEU A 154 4.94 7.12 6.97
C LEU A 154 6.33 7.69 6.73
N ASP A 155 6.61 8.87 7.24
CA ASP A 155 7.89 9.58 7.05
C ASP A 155 9.07 8.77 7.60
N GLU A 156 8.97 8.33 8.86
CA GLU A 156 10.00 7.50 9.51
C GLU A 156 10.11 6.11 8.87
N SER A 157 8.99 5.52 8.48
CA SER A 157 8.99 4.21 7.81
C SER A 157 9.69 4.27 6.46
N ILE A 158 9.49 5.33 5.67
CA ILE A 158 10.19 5.53 4.39
C ILE A 158 11.68 5.72 4.64
N LYS A 159 12.07 6.54 5.62
CA LYS A 159 13.47 6.72 6.01
C LYS A 159 14.14 5.38 6.35
N GLU A 160 13.49 4.58 7.18
CA GLU A 160 13.98 3.26 7.57
C GLU A 160 14.11 2.32 6.36
N MET A 161 13.09 2.28 5.49
CA MET A 161 13.12 1.46 4.29
C MET A 161 14.26 1.84 3.34
N ILE A 162 14.47 3.13 3.09
CA ILE A 162 15.58 3.62 2.26
C ILE A 162 16.91 3.18 2.86
N SER A 163 17.10 3.34 4.17
CA SER A 163 18.32 2.92 4.87
C SER A 163 18.57 1.41 4.75
N LYS A 164 17.54 0.60 4.96
CA LYS A 164 17.63 -0.86 4.83
C LYS A 164 17.96 -1.30 3.41
N TRP A 165 17.33 -0.70 2.40
CA TRP A 165 17.64 -0.96 1.00
C TRP A 165 19.06 -0.54 0.63
N SER A 166 19.56 0.57 1.16
CA SER A 166 20.91 1.08 0.89
C SER A 166 22.00 0.20 1.51
N SER A 167 21.74 -0.44 2.64
CA SER A 167 22.68 -1.34 3.33
C SER A 167 22.79 -2.72 2.67
N GLN A 168 21.81 -3.11 1.85
CA GLN A 168 21.89 -4.31 1.05
C GLN A 168 22.66 -3.99 -0.24
N ASN A 169 23.74 -4.74 -0.53
CA ASN A 169 24.45 -4.70 -1.82
C ASN A 169 23.56 -5.26 -2.95
N LEU A 170 22.39 -4.64 -3.13
CA LEU A 170 21.49 -4.99 -4.21
C LEU A 170 22.16 -4.56 -5.51
N LYS A 171 22.32 -5.50 -6.45
CA LYS A 171 22.64 -5.17 -7.84
C LYS A 171 21.72 -4.04 -8.26
N LYS A 172 22.27 -3.00 -8.88
CA LYS A 172 21.49 -1.88 -9.42
C LYS A 172 20.51 -2.42 -10.46
N ASP A 173 19.29 -2.68 -10.06
CA ASP A 173 18.19 -2.94 -11.00
C ASP A 173 17.74 -1.59 -11.60
N LEU A 174 18.69 -0.89 -12.26
CA LEU A 174 18.43 0.37 -12.95
C LEU A 174 17.41 0.18 -14.08
N GLU A 175 17.37 -1.01 -14.67
CA GLU A 175 16.41 -1.36 -15.72
C GLU A 175 14.95 -1.33 -15.22
N TYR A 176 14.73 -1.61 -13.94
CA TYR A 176 13.41 -1.52 -13.32
C TYR A 176 12.84 -0.09 -13.29
N VAL A 177 13.72 0.89 -13.26
CA VAL A 177 13.34 2.30 -13.11
C VAL A 177 13.22 2.98 -14.48
N THR A 178 13.95 2.47 -15.46
CA THR A 178 14.02 3.05 -16.82
C THR A 178 13.32 2.19 -17.87
N GLY A 179 13.02 0.93 -17.55
CA GLY A 179 12.27 0.05 -18.42
C GLY A 179 10.93 0.66 -18.79
N GLY A 180 10.57 0.55 -20.04
CA GLY A 180 9.28 0.97 -20.54
C GLY A 180 8.13 0.35 -19.73
N GLN A 181 6.95 0.83 -19.97
CA GLN A 181 5.72 0.53 -19.24
C GLN A 181 5.34 -0.96 -19.13
N ASP A 182 6.13 -1.90 -19.67
CA ASP A 182 5.63 -3.21 -20.06
C ASP A 182 6.27 -4.42 -19.33
N GLU A 183 7.24 -4.22 -18.41
CA GLU A 183 7.90 -5.36 -17.79
C GLU A 183 7.91 -5.27 -16.26
N PHE A 184 7.00 -6.01 -15.65
CA PHE A 184 7.08 -6.36 -14.23
C PHE A 184 7.77 -7.73 -14.09
N ILE A 185 8.91 -7.77 -13.40
CA ILE A 185 9.47 -9.03 -12.93
C ILE A 185 8.76 -9.39 -11.62
N ASP A 186 8.05 -10.49 -11.61
CA ASP A 186 7.46 -10.99 -10.37
C ASP A 186 8.58 -11.44 -9.41
N ASN A 187 8.23 -11.63 -8.13
CA ASN A 187 9.19 -12.05 -7.09
C ASN A 187 9.86 -13.41 -7.36
N ARG A 188 9.52 -14.09 -8.46
CA ARG A 188 10.08 -15.38 -8.92
C ARG A 188 11.02 -15.20 -10.09
N GLY A 189 11.34 -13.98 -10.50
CA GLY A 189 12.24 -13.68 -11.61
C GLY A 189 11.61 -13.94 -12.99
N LYS A 190 10.30 -14.11 -13.07
CA LYS A 190 9.59 -14.21 -14.35
C LYS A 190 9.12 -12.84 -14.79
N ILE A 191 9.44 -12.49 -16.03
CA ILE A 191 8.84 -11.35 -16.71
C ILE A 191 7.36 -11.71 -16.95
N SER A 192 6.45 -11.06 -16.27
CA SER A 192 5.04 -11.16 -16.59
C SER A 192 4.66 -9.92 -17.39
N ASN A 193 4.27 -10.13 -18.65
CA ASN A 193 3.59 -9.11 -19.45
C ASN A 193 2.19 -8.89 -18.88
N HIS A 194 2.09 -8.44 -17.62
CA HIS A 194 0.85 -7.91 -17.14
C HIS A 194 0.77 -6.49 -17.67
N GLU A 195 -0.05 -6.31 -18.66
CA GLU A 195 -0.50 -5.01 -19.10
C GLU A 195 -0.89 -4.20 -17.86
N LEU A 196 -0.13 -3.15 -17.58
CA LEU A 196 -0.45 -2.13 -16.56
C LEU A 196 -1.70 -1.31 -16.96
N THR A 197 -2.53 -1.84 -17.82
CA THR A 197 -3.82 -1.29 -18.22
C THR A 197 -4.91 -1.54 -17.20
N GLU A 198 -4.72 -2.47 -16.26
CA GLU A 198 -5.61 -2.55 -15.12
C GLU A 198 -5.09 -1.65 -13.99
N PRO A 199 -5.88 -0.65 -13.57
CA PRO A 199 -5.56 0.11 -12.37
C PRO A 199 -5.41 -0.91 -11.23
N ILE A 200 -4.31 -0.84 -10.48
CA ILE A 200 -4.19 -1.58 -9.22
C ILE A 200 -5.30 -1.05 -8.33
N ASN A 201 -6.49 -1.65 -8.45
CA ASN A 201 -7.62 -1.37 -7.59
C ASN A 201 -7.32 -2.06 -6.26
N LEU A 202 -6.52 -1.36 -5.47
CA LEU A 202 -6.42 -1.65 -4.05
C LEU A 202 -7.75 -1.25 -3.42
N ILE A 203 -8.49 -2.25 -3.00
CA ILE A 203 -9.70 -2.15 -2.18
C ILE A 203 -9.37 -1.43 -0.88
#